data_a3a4fd02a56b836181926c05b3120870
#
_entry.id   a3a4fd02a56b836181926c05b3120870
#
_cell.length_a   1.000
_cell.length_b   1.000
_cell.length_c   1.000
_cell.angle_alpha   90.00
_cell.angle_beta   90.00
_cell.angle_gamma   90.00
#
_symmetry.space_group_name_H-M   'P 1'
#
loop_
_entity.id
_entity.type
_entity.pdbx_description
1 polymer ?
#
loop_
_entity_poly.entity_id
_entity_poly.type
_entity_poly.pdbx_seq_one_letter_code
_entity_poly.pdbx_strand_id
1 'polypeptide(L)'
;NVTGLAPNTTYYVRTYATKTGPADTVYSSNILSFTTPMAQPPALDNPTASNITLFTATLNSTITAKGDATSFTSKGFVYSTTPNPDCNTGIKATVSGTVNASSIPFPMTKELTELTSGVTYYVRAFAIVKYGSAVTDTIYSGEMSFTTNHACQSIPTNVTVSEIGITEAKIDFNPGLGQSQWQIKCGIIGQSDDQAAMYVTNDTTYVVTGLEGGRSYSVFVRAICGDLFSEWSEIRNFVTQPPLCANVSGVRTTEVQHSSVKVTWNPGSMSQDKWEVVFAQSNQTLPEAGVIVYDNPIFTPIGLTPQTEYKMKVRAVCSDGEVSSWS
;
A
#
# COMPACT_ATOMS: atom_id res chain seq x y z
N ASN A 1 32.58 -41.74 -43.15
CA ASN A 1 32.39 -40.92 -41.92
C ASN A 1 31.17 -41.43 -41.18
N VAL A 2 31.29 -41.64 -39.88
CA VAL A 2 30.17 -41.94 -38.96
C VAL A 2 29.75 -40.60 -38.35
N THR A 3 28.42 -40.31 -38.45
CA THR A 3 27.82 -39.07 -37.94
C THR A 3 26.74 -39.39 -36.91
N GLY A 4 26.34 -38.41 -36.10
CA GLY A 4 25.29 -38.59 -35.09
C GLY A 4 25.72 -39.33 -33.83
N LEU A 5 27.04 -39.41 -33.59
CA LEU A 5 27.56 -39.97 -32.36
C LEU A 5 27.27 -39.08 -31.15
N ALA A 6 26.99 -39.71 -30.01
CA ALA A 6 26.84 -39.02 -28.76
C ALA A 6 28.17 -38.43 -28.26
N PRO A 7 28.25 -37.23 -27.69
CA PRO A 7 29.46 -36.68 -27.12
C PRO A 7 29.93 -37.48 -25.87
N ASN A 8 31.19 -37.34 -25.52
CA ASN A 8 31.82 -37.99 -24.35
C ASN A 8 31.49 -39.47 -24.22
N THR A 9 31.41 -40.17 -25.38
CA THR A 9 31.03 -41.57 -25.46
C THR A 9 32.11 -42.38 -26.15
N THR A 10 32.51 -43.52 -25.57
CA THR A 10 33.46 -44.42 -26.13
C THR A 10 32.75 -45.37 -27.10
N TYR A 11 33.20 -45.38 -28.33
CA TYR A 11 32.73 -46.25 -29.39
C TYR A 11 33.75 -47.28 -29.74
N TYR A 12 33.29 -48.49 -30.05
CA TYR A 12 34.11 -49.61 -30.50
C TYR A 12 33.78 -49.91 -31.97
N VAL A 13 34.80 -50.01 -32.77
CA VAL A 13 34.65 -50.22 -34.24
C VAL A 13 35.49 -51.40 -34.68
N ARG A 14 34.90 -52.21 -35.55
CA ARG A 14 35.63 -53.28 -36.25
C ARG A 14 35.12 -53.36 -37.69
N THR A 15 35.98 -53.83 -38.58
CA THR A 15 35.60 -54.09 -39.95
C THR A 15 34.90 -55.44 -40.06
N TYR A 16 34.01 -55.56 -41.04
CA TYR A 16 33.35 -56.84 -41.38
C TYR A 16 33.29 -57.04 -42.87
N ALA A 17 33.23 -58.29 -43.29
CA ALA A 17 32.96 -58.67 -44.65
C ALA A 17 31.78 -59.67 -44.68
N THR A 18 30.90 -59.52 -45.66
CA THR A 18 29.79 -60.47 -45.93
C THR A 18 30.06 -61.19 -47.21
N LYS A 19 29.94 -62.51 -47.20
CA LYS A 19 29.88 -63.32 -48.43
C LYS A 19 28.41 -63.34 -48.95
N THR A 20 28.19 -63.57 -50.20
CA THR A 20 26.87 -63.65 -50.86
C THR A 20 25.96 -64.65 -50.14
N GLY A 21 25.28 -64.24 -49.08
CA GLY A 21 24.32 -64.98 -48.25
C GLY A 21 24.24 -64.42 -46.83
N PRO A 22 23.05 -64.39 -46.20
CA PRO A 22 22.85 -63.68 -44.89
C PRO A 22 23.51 -64.36 -43.72
N ALA A 23 24.10 -65.57 -43.85
CA ALA A 23 24.69 -66.32 -42.75
C ALA A 23 26.21 -66.17 -42.55
N ASP A 24 26.93 -65.52 -43.51
CA ASP A 24 28.37 -65.46 -43.50
C ASP A 24 28.95 -64.04 -43.33
N THR A 25 28.75 -63.47 -42.16
CA THR A 25 29.44 -62.22 -41.76
C THR A 25 30.67 -62.54 -40.94
N VAL A 26 31.86 -62.18 -41.44
CA VAL A 26 33.14 -62.33 -40.71
C VAL A 26 33.57 -60.95 -40.22
N TYR A 27 33.92 -60.84 -38.95
CA TYR A 27 34.42 -59.67 -38.35
C TYR A 27 35.93 -59.73 -38.11
N SER A 28 36.60 -58.57 -38.16
CA SER A 28 38.01 -58.49 -37.79
C SER A 28 38.19 -58.88 -36.31
N SER A 29 39.33 -59.52 -36.00
CA SER A 29 39.71 -59.80 -34.62
C SER A 29 40.09 -58.55 -33.85
N ASN A 30 40.54 -57.50 -34.54
CA ASN A 30 40.92 -56.23 -33.92
C ASN A 30 39.70 -55.33 -33.75
N ILE A 31 39.48 -54.87 -32.52
CA ILE A 31 38.52 -53.86 -32.16
C ILE A 31 39.31 -52.58 -31.85
N LEU A 32 38.97 -51.50 -32.56
CA LEU A 32 39.48 -50.16 -32.26
C LEU A 32 38.44 -49.41 -31.40
N SER A 33 38.91 -48.64 -30.47
CA SER A 33 38.05 -47.75 -29.69
C SER A 33 38.47 -46.30 -29.84
N PHE A 34 37.51 -45.42 -29.80
CA PHE A 34 37.72 -43.97 -29.70
C PHE A 34 36.63 -43.34 -28.83
N THR A 35 36.96 -42.24 -28.16
CA THR A 35 35.98 -41.48 -27.37
C THR A 35 35.71 -40.15 -28.07
N THR A 36 34.44 -39.83 -28.26
CA THR A 36 34.04 -38.54 -28.81
C THR A 36 34.34 -37.40 -27.78
N PRO A 37 34.75 -36.22 -28.24
CA PRO A 37 34.95 -35.10 -27.36
C PRO A 37 33.69 -34.74 -26.55
N MET A 38 33.89 -34.03 -25.42
CA MET A 38 32.76 -33.43 -24.69
C MET A 38 32.14 -32.32 -25.56
N ALA A 39 30.82 -32.25 -25.58
CA ALA A 39 30.13 -31.19 -26.30
C ALA A 39 30.30 -29.83 -25.60
N GLN A 40 30.52 -28.79 -26.38
CA GLN A 40 30.47 -27.42 -25.87
C GLN A 40 29.03 -27.00 -25.63
N PRO A 41 28.64 -26.59 -24.40
CA PRO A 41 27.29 -26.15 -24.13
C PRO A 41 27.00 -24.78 -24.76
N PRO A 42 25.73 -24.45 -25.01
CA PRO A 42 25.33 -23.09 -25.32
C PRO A 42 25.72 -22.10 -24.22
N ALA A 43 26.00 -20.86 -24.60
CA ALA A 43 26.23 -19.77 -23.68
C ALA A 43 24.97 -18.89 -23.57
N LEU A 44 24.56 -18.58 -22.34
CA LEU A 44 23.44 -17.75 -22.01
C LEU A 44 23.92 -16.59 -21.12
N ASP A 45 23.47 -15.38 -21.46
CA ASP A 45 23.69 -14.24 -20.58
C ASP A 45 22.84 -14.38 -19.30
N ASN A 46 23.32 -13.77 -18.22
CA ASN A 46 22.50 -13.65 -17.00
C ASN A 46 21.25 -12.84 -17.33
N PRO A 47 20.09 -13.23 -16.78
CA PRO A 47 18.86 -12.48 -17.01
C PRO A 47 18.91 -11.10 -16.35
N THR A 48 18.11 -10.18 -16.90
CA THR A 48 17.80 -8.88 -16.31
C THR A 48 16.30 -8.74 -16.18
N ALA A 49 15.83 -7.95 -15.20
CA ALA A 49 14.41 -7.61 -15.03
C ALA A 49 14.21 -6.12 -15.29
N SER A 50 13.09 -5.79 -15.95
CA SER A 50 12.66 -4.42 -16.24
C SER A 50 11.12 -4.33 -16.11
N ASN A 51 10.55 -3.12 -16.16
CA ASN A 51 9.11 -2.88 -16.04
C ASN A 51 8.49 -3.61 -14.82
N ILE A 52 9.20 -3.56 -13.69
CA ILE A 52 8.76 -4.20 -12.46
C ILE A 52 7.60 -3.40 -11.88
N THR A 53 6.46 -4.07 -11.68
CA THR A 53 5.26 -3.51 -11.07
C THR A 53 4.92 -4.26 -9.77
N LEU A 54 3.72 -4.09 -9.27
CA LEU A 54 3.21 -4.88 -8.13
C LEU A 54 3.07 -6.38 -8.47
N PHE A 55 2.67 -6.69 -9.73
CA PHE A 55 2.24 -8.03 -10.12
C PHE A 55 2.90 -8.54 -11.40
N THR A 56 3.76 -7.74 -12.02
CA THR A 56 4.42 -8.10 -13.30
C THR A 56 5.90 -7.72 -13.30
N ALA A 57 6.68 -8.39 -14.15
CA ALA A 57 8.05 -8.01 -14.50
C ALA A 57 8.38 -8.51 -15.89
N THR A 58 9.20 -7.79 -16.65
CA THR A 58 9.73 -8.22 -17.94
C THR A 58 11.14 -8.76 -17.77
N LEU A 59 11.35 -10.04 -18.10
CA LEU A 59 12.66 -10.68 -18.09
C LEU A 59 13.30 -10.61 -19.47
N ASN A 60 14.61 -10.35 -19.50
CA ASN A 60 15.42 -10.32 -20.73
C ASN A 60 16.72 -11.11 -20.52
N SER A 61 17.14 -11.86 -21.53
CA SER A 61 18.41 -12.55 -21.62
C SER A 61 18.74 -12.83 -23.09
N THR A 62 19.94 -13.34 -23.36
CA THR A 62 20.38 -13.67 -24.74
C THR A 62 21.10 -15.02 -24.75
N ILE A 63 20.78 -15.84 -25.74
CA ILE A 63 21.65 -17.00 -26.07
C ILE A 63 22.74 -16.45 -26.98
N THR A 64 23.98 -16.36 -26.45
CA THR A 64 25.12 -15.72 -27.12
C THR A 64 25.93 -16.68 -27.96
N ALA A 65 25.88 -18.00 -27.66
CA ALA A 65 26.50 -19.03 -28.45
C ALA A 65 25.61 -20.28 -28.48
N LYS A 66 25.57 -20.96 -29.62
CA LYS A 66 24.84 -22.21 -29.79
C LYS A 66 25.61 -23.41 -29.20
N GLY A 67 26.94 -23.36 -29.16
CA GLY A 67 27.78 -24.50 -28.88
C GLY A 67 27.60 -25.61 -29.91
N ASP A 68 27.75 -26.84 -29.45
CA ASP A 68 27.61 -28.06 -30.27
C ASP A 68 26.15 -28.59 -30.26
N ALA A 69 25.19 -27.82 -29.64
CA ALA A 69 23.79 -28.25 -29.63
C ALA A 69 23.23 -28.43 -31.05
N THR A 70 22.62 -29.56 -31.32
CA THR A 70 21.99 -29.85 -32.61
C THR A 70 20.57 -29.24 -32.69
N SER A 71 19.88 -29.14 -31.55
CA SER A 71 18.57 -28.48 -31.45
C SER A 71 18.32 -27.95 -30.05
N PHE A 72 17.45 -26.93 -29.99
CA PHE A 72 16.88 -26.37 -28.74
C PHE A 72 15.45 -26.84 -28.64
N THR A 73 15.14 -27.67 -27.66
CA THR A 73 13.78 -28.23 -27.46
C THR A 73 12.90 -27.34 -26.59
N SER A 74 13.49 -26.59 -25.66
CA SER A 74 12.84 -25.55 -24.84
C SER A 74 13.85 -24.51 -24.42
N LYS A 75 13.40 -23.29 -24.18
CA LYS A 75 14.20 -22.18 -23.69
C LYS A 75 13.34 -21.11 -23.06
N GLY A 76 13.93 -20.29 -22.23
CA GLY A 76 13.25 -19.19 -21.54
C GLY A 76 13.85 -18.93 -20.17
N PHE A 77 12.97 -18.70 -19.21
CA PHE A 77 13.33 -18.39 -17.84
C PHE A 77 12.69 -19.39 -16.88
N VAL A 78 13.38 -19.68 -15.80
CA VAL A 78 12.83 -20.39 -14.65
C VAL A 78 12.95 -19.45 -13.44
N TYR A 79 11.89 -19.34 -12.65
CA TYR A 79 11.85 -18.44 -11.51
C TYR A 79 11.17 -19.07 -10.30
N SER A 80 11.52 -18.60 -9.12
CA SER A 80 10.99 -19.05 -7.83
C SER A 80 11.17 -17.97 -6.77
N THR A 81 10.47 -18.07 -5.65
CA THR A 81 10.73 -17.27 -4.44
C THR A 81 11.88 -17.83 -3.59
N THR A 82 12.41 -19.00 -3.95
CA THR A 82 13.60 -19.60 -3.33
C THR A 82 14.79 -19.50 -4.27
N PRO A 83 16.02 -19.29 -3.75
CA PRO A 83 17.24 -19.23 -4.56
C PRO A 83 17.50 -20.51 -5.37
N ASN A 84 18.27 -20.35 -6.46
CA ASN A 84 18.72 -21.40 -7.35
C ASN A 84 17.58 -22.20 -8.03
N PRO A 85 16.58 -21.52 -8.66
CA PRO A 85 15.52 -22.21 -9.37
C PRO A 85 16.09 -23.05 -10.52
N ASP A 86 15.49 -24.23 -10.70
CA ASP A 86 15.74 -25.10 -11.85
C ASP A 86 14.41 -25.52 -12.54
N CYS A 87 14.50 -26.21 -13.66
CA CYS A 87 13.32 -26.62 -14.42
C CYS A 87 12.42 -27.64 -13.71
N ASN A 88 12.81 -28.20 -12.56
CA ASN A 88 12.03 -29.13 -11.76
C ASN A 88 11.37 -28.45 -10.56
N THR A 89 12.03 -27.46 -9.96
CA THR A 89 11.61 -26.79 -8.72
C THR A 89 10.98 -25.43 -8.95
N GLY A 90 11.34 -24.75 -10.04
CA GLY A 90 10.85 -23.43 -10.39
C GLY A 90 9.71 -23.42 -11.41
N ILE A 91 9.08 -22.26 -11.56
CA ILE A 91 8.06 -22.01 -12.57
C ILE A 91 8.75 -21.64 -13.88
N LYS A 92 8.39 -22.36 -14.99
CA LYS A 92 8.97 -22.12 -16.31
C LYS A 92 8.18 -21.08 -17.09
N ALA A 93 8.88 -20.05 -17.58
CA ALA A 93 8.37 -19.03 -18.50
C ALA A 93 9.08 -19.19 -19.85
N THR A 94 8.50 -19.99 -20.75
CA THR A 94 9.11 -20.36 -22.04
C THR A 94 9.02 -19.23 -23.05
N VAL A 95 10.06 -19.15 -23.92
CA VAL A 95 10.14 -18.23 -25.05
C VAL A 95 10.08 -19.02 -26.35
N SER A 96 9.25 -18.57 -27.30
CA SER A 96 9.08 -19.17 -28.63
C SER A 96 10.23 -18.79 -29.58
N GLY A 97 10.21 -19.37 -30.79
CA GLY A 97 11.20 -19.09 -31.83
C GLY A 97 12.24 -20.21 -31.97
N THR A 98 12.86 -20.29 -33.12
CA THR A 98 13.87 -21.31 -33.43
C THR A 98 15.26 -20.76 -33.27
N VAL A 99 16.11 -21.47 -32.52
CA VAL A 99 17.54 -21.13 -32.36
C VAL A 99 18.35 -21.96 -33.34
N ASN A 100 19.05 -21.29 -34.24
CA ASN A 100 20.00 -21.88 -35.20
C ASN A 100 21.24 -21.02 -35.30
N ALA A 101 22.24 -21.41 -36.08
CA ALA A 101 23.50 -20.67 -36.16
C ALA A 101 23.34 -19.23 -36.70
N SER A 102 22.35 -18.99 -37.56
CA SER A 102 22.10 -17.67 -38.13
C SER A 102 21.25 -16.77 -37.23
N SER A 103 20.63 -17.29 -36.18
CA SER A 103 19.81 -16.54 -35.23
C SER A 103 20.60 -16.13 -33.96
N ILE A 104 21.89 -16.48 -33.88
CA ILE A 104 22.74 -16.08 -32.73
C ILE A 104 23.36 -14.68 -33.02
N PRO A 105 23.29 -13.74 -32.05
CA PRO A 105 22.70 -13.83 -30.70
C PRO A 105 21.17 -13.88 -30.75
N PHE A 106 20.57 -14.80 -29.96
CA PHE A 106 19.12 -14.96 -29.90
C PHE A 106 18.55 -14.29 -28.64
N PRO A 107 17.87 -13.13 -28.77
CA PRO A 107 17.26 -12.47 -27.64
C PRO A 107 16.06 -13.23 -27.11
N MET A 108 15.94 -13.30 -25.81
CA MET A 108 14.81 -13.86 -25.08
C MET A 108 14.19 -12.77 -24.24
N THR A 109 12.91 -12.52 -24.46
CA THR A 109 12.11 -11.59 -23.62
C THR A 109 10.84 -12.29 -23.20
N LYS A 110 10.46 -12.16 -21.94
CA LYS A 110 9.24 -12.74 -21.38
C LYS A 110 8.68 -11.86 -20.29
N GLU A 111 7.40 -11.50 -20.42
CA GLU A 111 6.65 -10.88 -19.34
C GLU A 111 6.14 -11.97 -18.39
N LEU A 112 6.37 -11.75 -17.10
CA LEU A 112 5.76 -12.49 -16.00
C LEU A 112 4.56 -11.71 -15.50
N THR A 113 3.46 -12.41 -15.24
CA THR A 113 2.22 -11.87 -14.68
C THR A 113 1.83 -12.65 -13.42
N GLU A 114 0.86 -12.14 -12.67
CA GLU A 114 0.35 -12.78 -11.45
C GLU A 114 1.42 -13.00 -10.36
N LEU A 115 2.43 -12.15 -10.33
CA LEU A 115 3.42 -12.13 -9.26
C LEU A 115 2.80 -11.59 -7.98
N THR A 116 3.36 -11.94 -6.84
CA THR A 116 2.97 -11.38 -5.53
C THR A 116 3.71 -10.07 -5.28
N SER A 117 2.99 -9.05 -4.81
CA SER A 117 3.53 -7.73 -4.47
C SER A 117 4.52 -7.79 -3.31
N GLY A 118 5.63 -7.06 -3.41
CA GLY A 118 6.66 -6.97 -2.37
C GLY A 118 7.50 -8.23 -2.18
N VAL A 119 7.44 -9.18 -3.11
CA VAL A 119 8.14 -10.47 -3.03
C VAL A 119 9.38 -10.48 -3.91
N THR A 120 10.46 -11.03 -3.38
CA THR A 120 11.70 -11.26 -4.13
C THR A 120 11.61 -12.57 -4.90
N TYR A 121 11.90 -12.49 -6.19
CA TYR A 121 11.99 -13.62 -7.11
C TYR A 121 13.42 -13.81 -7.58
N TYR A 122 13.87 -15.08 -7.62
CA TYR A 122 15.15 -15.52 -8.16
C TYR A 122 14.92 -16.10 -9.55
N VAL A 123 15.78 -15.78 -10.50
CA VAL A 123 15.58 -16.10 -11.92
C VAL A 123 16.86 -16.61 -12.53
N ARG A 124 16.75 -17.63 -13.38
CA ARG A 124 17.81 -18.08 -14.28
C ARG A 124 17.25 -18.23 -15.69
N ALA A 125 18.01 -17.85 -16.70
CA ALA A 125 17.72 -18.26 -18.06
C ALA A 125 18.06 -19.74 -18.23
N PHE A 126 17.29 -20.47 -19.04
CA PHE A 126 17.56 -21.86 -19.33
C PHE A 126 17.42 -22.18 -20.82
N ALA A 127 18.11 -23.24 -21.25
CA ALA A 127 17.93 -23.88 -22.54
C ALA A 127 18.02 -25.40 -22.38
N ILE A 128 17.02 -26.12 -22.89
CA ILE A 128 17.05 -27.57 -22.99
C ILE A 128 17.48 -27.91 -24.43
N VAL A 129 18.61 -28.57 -24.55
CA VAL A 129 19.26 -28.83 -25.84
C VAL A 129 19.49 -30.31 -26.09
N LYS A 130 19.68 -30.69 -27.36
CA LYS A 130 20.10 -32.03 -27.78
C LYS A 130 21.48 -31.95 -28.42
N TYR A 131 22.28 -32.98 -28.16
CA TYR A 131 23.54 -33.26 -28.86
C TYR A 131 23.37 -34.59 -29.60
N GLY A 132 23.30 -34.54 -30.94
CA GLY A 132 22.96 -35.71 -31.76
C GLY A 132 21.54 -36.18 -31.51
N SER A 133 21.34 -37.50 -31.57
CA SER A 133 20.00 -38.11 -31.51
C SER A 133 19.53 -38.50 -30.10
N ALA A 134 20.42 -38.61 -29.12
CA ALA A 134 20.10 -39.30 -27.86
C ALA A 134 20.38 -38.50 -26.58
N VAL A 135 21.26 -37.47 -26.57
CA VAL A 135 21.67 -36.75 -25.35
C VAL A 135 20.90 -35.46 -25.27
N THR A 136 20.14 -35.31 -24.16
CA THR A 136 19.44 -34.07 -23.81
C THR A 136 20.12 -33.48 -22.55
N ASP A 137 20.36 -32.19 -22.55
CA ASP A 137 20.97 -31.47 -21.43
C ASP A 137 20.18 -30.18 -21.16
N THR A 138 20.22 -29.70 -19.90
CA THR A 138 19.61 -28.45 -19.49
C THR A 138 20.68 -27.49 -18.99
N ILE A 139 20.85 -26.42 -19.74
CA ILE A 139 21.87 -25.40 -19.49
C ILE A 139 21.18 -24.20 -18.80
N TYR A 140 21.82 -23.66 -17.77
CA TYR A 140 21.34 -22.49 -17.04
C TYR A 140 22.38 -21.37 -17.09
N SER A 141 21.92 -20.14 -17.08
CA SER A 141 22.72 -18.95 -16.80
C SER A 141 23.10 -18.85 -15.30
N GLY A 142 23.86 -17.85 -14.94
CA GLY A 142 23.89 -17.38 -13.55
C GLY A 142 22.52 -16.92 -13.08
N GLU A 143 22.34 -16.84 -11.75
CA GLU A 143 21.14 -16.36 -11.10
C GLU A 143 21.13 -14.83 -11.01
N MET A 144 19.94 -14.23 -11.12
CA MET A 144 19.65 -12.87 -10.71
C MET A 144 18.40 -12.86 -9.83
N SER A 145 18.18 -11.78 -9.08
CA SER A 145 16.95 -11.58 -8.34
C SER A 145 16.37 -10.20 -8.59
N PHE A 146 15.04 -10.09 -8.45
CA PHE A 146 14.32 -8.82 -8.44
C PHE A 146 13.21 -8.90 -7.40
N THR A 147 12.78 -7.74 -6.89
CA THR A 147 11.65 -7.64 -5.98
C THR A 147 10.53 -6.85 -6.65
N THR A 148 9.32 -7.38 -6.64
CA THR A 148 8.14 -6.66 -7.10
C THR A 148 7.88 -5.43 -6.22
N ASN A 149 7.26 -4.40 -6.79
CA ASN A 149 6.90 -3.21 -6.04
C ASN A 149 5.92 -3.55 -4.91
N HIS A 150 5.97 -2.78 -3.82
CA HIS A 150 5.07 -2.95 -2.70
C HIS A 150 3.88 -1.99 -2.81
N ALA A 151 2.66 -2.44 -2.46
CA ALA A 151 1.45 -1.61 -2.50
C ALA A 151 1.57 -0.33 -1.66
N CYS A 152 2.38 -0.36 -0.60
CA CYS A 152 2.63 0.81 0.26
C CYS A 152 3.58 1.87 -0.32
N GLN A 153 4.12 1.70 -1.50
CA GLN A 153 4.88 2.77 -2.19
C GLN A 153 3.96 3.87 -2.76
N SER A 154 2.68 3.56 -2.99
CA SER A 154 1.70 4.54 -3.45
C SER A 154 1.02 5.21 -2.26
N ILE A 155 0.93 6.54 -2.31
CA ILE A 155 0.21 7.36 -1.32
C ILE A 155 -1.23 7.53 -1.79
N PRO A 156 -2.26 7.44 -0.91
CA PRO A 156 -3.62 7.83 -1.27
C PRO A 156 -3.69 9.28 -1.73
N THR A 157 -4.46 9.56 -2.78
CA THR A 157 -4.55 10.87 -3.43
C THR A 157 -5.97 11.42 -3.42
N ASN A 158 -6.15 12.69 -3.83
CA ASN A 158 -7.46 13.35 -3.93
C ASN A 158 -8.32 13.22 -2.65
N VAL A 159 -7.69 13.40 -1.49
CA VAL A 159 -8.43 13.45 -0.23
C VAL A 159 -9.38 14.66 -0.26
N THR A 160 -10.66 14.41 -0.11
CA THR A 160 -11.71 15.44 -0.05
C THR A 160 -12.53 15.30 1.22
N VAL A 161 -13.07 16.40 1.69
CA VAL A 161 -13.95 16.47 2.85
C VAL A 161 -15.29 17.04 2.40
N SER A 162 -16.36 16.32 2.66
CA SER A 162 -17.74 16.69 2.30
C SER A 162 -18.70 16.40 3.45
N GLU A 163 -19.97 16.73 3.30
CA GLU A 163 -21.03 16.48 4.28
C GLU A 163 -20.60 16.89 5.70
N ILE A 164 -19.98 18.09 5.81
CA ILE A 164 -19.46 18.60 7.08
C ILE A 164 -20.64 18.99 7.97
N GLY A 165 -20.80 18.26 9.07
CA GLY A 165 -21.76 18.52 10.14
C GLY A 165 -21.16 19.27 11.33
N ILE A 166 -21.88 19.24 12.46
CA ILE A 166 -21.40 19.80 13.74
C ILE A 166 -20.36 18.87 14.39
N THR A 167 -20.62 17.55 14.33
CA THR A 167 -19.81 16.52 15.04
C THR A 167 -19.24 15.45 14.12
N GLU A 168 -19.40 15.61 12.81
CA GLU A 168 -18.96 14.62 11.81
C GLU A 168 -18.57 15.28 10.49
N ALA A 169 -17.80 14.55 9.69
CA ALA A 169 -17.46 14.92 8.31
C ALA A 169 -17.14 13.66 7.51
N LYS A 170 -17.48 13.65 6.23
CA LYS A 170 -17.22 12.56 5.30
C LYS A 170 -15.89 12.79 4.58
N ILE A 171 -15.03 11.79 4.60
CA ILE A 171 -13.73 11.78 3.95
C ILE A 171 -13.80 10.81 2.79
N ASP A 172 -13.45 11.28 1.58
CA ASP A 172 -13.31 10.47 0.38
C ASP A 172 -11.88 10.61 -0.14
N PHE A 173 -11.32 9.55 -0.75
CA PHE A 173 -9.98 9.56 -1.33
C PHE A 173 -9.83 8.52 -2.43
N ASN A 174 -8.80 8.69 -3.28
CA ASN A 174 -8.42 7.70 -4.28
C ASN A 174 -7.32 6.80 -3.73
N PRO A 175 -7.50 5.46 -3.78
CA PRO A 175 -6.48 4.51 -3.35
C PRO A 175 -5.32 4.43 -4.34
N GLY A 176 -4.15 4.01 -3.88
CA GLY A 176 -3.10 3.51 -4.74
C GLY A 176 -3.38 2.08 -5.21
N LEU A 177 -2.67 1.65 -6.25
CA LEU A 177 -2.84 0.31 -6.81
C LEU A 177 -2.51 -0.78 -5.78
N GLY A 178 -3.39 -1.76 -5.63
CA GLY A 178 -3.21 -2.91 -4.73
C GLY A 178 -3.46 -2.62 -3.25
N GLN A 179 -3.93 -1.42 -2.90
CA GLN A 179 -4.30 -1.05 -1.54
C GLN A 179 -5.74 -1.50 -1.24
N SER A 180 -5.97 -2.00 -0.02
CA SER A 180 -7.28 -2.48 0.43
C SER A 180 -7.63 -2.06 1.86
N GLN A 181 -6.72 -1.36 2.56
CA GLN A 181 -6.94 -0.88 3.92
C GLN A 181 -6.20 0.43 4.13
N TRP A 182 -6.82 1.35 4.87
CA TRP A 182 -6.29 2.70 5.10
C TRP A 182 -6.46 3.13 6.54
N GLN A 183 -5.56 4.02 6.96
CA GLN A 183 -5.65 4.74 8.22
C GLN A 183 -5.90 6.22 7.95
N ILE A 184 -6.89 6.77 8.65
CA ILE A 184 -7.26 8.19 8.62
C ILE A 184 -6.84 8.80 9.94
N LYS A 185 -6.11 9.91 9.89
CA LYS A 185 -5.73 10.74 11.03
C LYS A 185 -6.50 12.05 10.95
N CYS A 186 -7.28 12.38 11.98
CA CYS A 186 -8.04 13.62 12.06
C CYS A 186 -7.81 14.28 13.41
N GLY A 187 -7.39 15.55 13.42
CA GLY A 187 -7.09 16.29 14.63
C GLY A 187 -7.38 17.77 14.50
N ILE A 188 -7.58 18.46 15.64
CA ILE A 188 -7.77 19.91 15.68
C ILE A 188 -6.47 20.60 15.31
N ILE A 189 -6.56 21.60 14.43
CA ILE A 189 -5.39 22.38 14.00
C ILE A 189 -4.78 23.11 15.20
N GLY A 190 -3.46 22.90 15.41
CA GLY A 190 -2.71 23.50 16.50
C GLY A 190 -2.62 22.65 17.78
N GLN A 191 -3.25 21.47 17.79
CA GLN A 191 -3.01 20.46 18.82
C GLN A 191 -1.83 19.55 18.45
N SER A 192 -1.27 18.87 19.46
CA SER A 192 -0.19 17.90 19.24
C SER A 192 -0.71 16.65 18.51
N ASP A 193 0.16 16.02 17.73
CA ASP A 193 -0.13 14.87 16.87
C ASP A 193 -0.67 13.63 17.63
N ASP A 194 -0.29 13.47 18.89
CA ASP A 194 -0.75 12.39 19.77
C ASP A 194 -2.22 12.53 20.22
N GLN A 195 -2.81 13.71 20.05
CA GLN A 195 -4.22 13.97 20.34
C GLN A 195 -5.13 13.78 19.13
N ALA A 196 -4.58 13.57 17.93
CA ALA A 196 -5.37 13.33 16.75
C ALA A 196 -6.00 11.93 16.79
N ALA A 197 -7.29 11.85 16.46
CA ALA A 197 -8.01 10.59 16.36
C ALA A 197 -7.51 9.78 15.14
N MET A 198 -7.40 8.46 15.34
CA MET A 198 -7.00 7.52 14.31
C MET A 198 -8.13 6.55 14.01
N TYR A 199 -8.47 6.42 12.73
CA TYR A 199 -9.52 5.52 12.24
C TYR A 199 -8.91 4.55 11.23
N VAL A 200 -9.44 3.33 11.15
CA VAL A 200 -9.05 2.32 10.15
C VAL A 200 -10.27 1.95 9.32
N THR A 201 -10.12 1.89 8.01
CA THR A 201 -11.18 1.54 7.07
C THR A 201 -10.68 0.65 5.95
N ASN A 202 -11.56 -0.17 5.40
CA ASN A 202 -11.34 -0.93 4.15
C ASN A 202 -12.07 -0.27 2.95
N ASP A 203 -12.76 0.84 3.19
CA ASP A 203 -13.47 1.59 2.16
C ASP A 203 -12.73 2.91 1.84
N THR A 204 -12.88 3.41 0.63
CA THR A 204 -12.32 4.68 0.18
C THR A 204 -13.15 5.90 0.59
N THR A 205 -14.20 5.66 1.34
CA THR A 205 -15.11 6.64 1.96
C THR A 205 -15.22 6.31 3.44
N TYR A 206 -15.11 7.33 4.30
CA TYR A 206 -15.25 7.16 5.75
C TYR A 206 -15.87 8.40 6.39
N VAL A 207 -16.80 8.22 7.35
CA VAL A 207 -17.34 9.31 8.15
C VAL A 207 -16.61 9.39 9.47
N VAL A 208 -15.82 10.43 9.67
CA VAL A 208 -15.21 10.74 10.96
C VAL A 208 -16.26 11.36 11.87
N THR A 209 -16.37 10.88 13.10
CA THR A 209 -17.37 11.29 14.09
C THR A 209 -16.70 11.73 15.39
N GLY A 210 -17.46 12.31 16.31
CA GLY A 210 -16.96 12.78 17.61
C GLY A 210 -16.18 14.08 17.51
N LEU A 211 -16.38 14.86 16.44
CA LEU A 211 -15.79 16.18 16.26
C LEU A 211 -16.48 17.22 17.17
N GLU A 212 -15.76 18.30 17.50
CA GLU A 212 -16.32 19.47 18.17
C GLU A 212 -16.84 20.46 17.12
N GLY A 213 -18.03 21.03 17.36
CA GLY A 213 -18.62 22.03 16.49
C GLY A 213 -17.85 23.35 16.47
N GLY A 214 -17.76 23.99 15.30
CA GLY A 214 -17.09 25.28 15.10
C GLY A 214 -15.56 25.22 15.22
N ARG A 215 -14.96 24.03 15.07
CA ARG A 215 -13.51 23.83 15.17
C ARG A 215 -12.88 23.58 13.80
N SER A 216 -11.62 23.99 13.67
CA SER A 216 -10.80 23.72 12.50
C SER A 216 -10.02 22.42 12.68
N TYR A 217 -10.16 21.51 11.72
CA TYR A 217 -9.54 20.19 11.70
C TYR A 217 -8.60 20.04 10.51
N SER A 218 -7.59 19.19 10.69
CA SER A 218 -6.78 18.65 9.61
C SER A 218 -7.00 17.14 9.50
N VAL A 219 -7.05 16.62 8.26
CA VAL A 219 -7.16 15.20 7.98
C VAL A 219 -6.08 14.74 7.00
N PHE A 220 -5.59 13.52 7.22
CA PHE A 220 -4.61 12.81 6.41
C PHE A 220 -5.06 11.37 6.23
N VAL A 221 -4.64 10.75 5.13
CA VAL A 221 -4.90 9.34 4.85
C VAL A 221 -3.60 8.65 4.45
N ARG A 222 -3.38 7.43 4.94
CA ARG A 222 -2.31 6.57 4.47
C ARG A 222 -2.80 5.14 4.27
N ALA A 223 -2.12 4.38 3.41
CA ALA A 223 -2.41 2.97 3.23
C ALA A 223 -1.78 2.11 4.33
N ILE A 224 -2.43 0.99 4.63
CA ILE A 224 -1.93 -0.10 5.47
C ILE A 224 -1.70 -1.31 4.57
N CYS A 225 -0.49 -1.90 4.58
CA CYS A 225 -0.10 -3.04 3.76
C CYS A 225 0.60 -4.10 4.62
N GLY A 226 -0.18 -4.87 5.37
CA GLY A 226 0.36 -5.74 6.42
C GLY A 226 0.96 -4.92 7.56
N ASP A 227 2.22 -5.14 7.86
CA ASP A 227 2.95 -4.41 8.93
C ASP A 227 3.55 -3.07 8.46
N LEU A 228 3.35 -2.70 7.20
CA LEU A 228 3.90 -1.47 6.62
C LEU A 228 2.81 -0.43 6.36
N PHE A 229 3.23 0.83 6.31
CA PHE A 229 2.38 1.98 6.00
C PHE A 229 2.97 2.75 4.82
N SER A 230 2.10 3.37 4.02
CA SER A 230 2.56 4.41 3.11
C SER A 230 2.90 5.71 3.86
N GLU A 231 3.53 6.64 3.19
CA GLU A 231 3.54 8.03 3.63
C GLU A 231 2.11 8.57 3.72
N TRP A 232 1.92 9.63 4.52
CA TRP A 232 0.65 10.32 4.63
C TRP A 232 0.33 11.10 3.36
N SER A 233 -0.95 11.18 3.00
CA SER A 233 -1.44 12.07 1.94
C SER A 233 -1.14 13.54 2.21
N GLU A 234 -1.38 14.40 1.22
CA GLU A 234 -1.47 15.84 1.46
C GLU A 234 -2.55 16.13 2.50
N ILE A 235 -2.27 17.15 3.34
CA ILE A 235 -3.20 17.63 4.36
C ILE A 235 -4.46 18.22 3.72
N ARG A 236 -5.62 17.93 4.32
CA ARG A 236 -6.88 18.63 4.04
C ARG A 236 -7.40 19.26 5.32
N ASN A 237 -7.69 20.56 5.25
CA ASN A 237 -8.25 21.31 6.34
C ASN A 237 -9.75 21.53 6.10
N PHE A 238 -10.53 21.50 7.17
CA PHE A 238 -11.95 21.83 7.15
C PHE A 238 -12.39 22.42 8.48
N VAL A 239 -13.57 23.03 8.51
CA VAL A 239 -14.17 23.59 9.71
C VAL A 239 -15.54 22.95 9.89
N THR A 240 -15.81 22.36 11.06
CA THR A 240 -17.12 21.84 11.42
C THR A 240 -18.15 22.97 11.54
N GLN A 241 -19.41 22.66 11.29
CA GLN A 241 -20.48 23.61 11.52
C GLN A 241 -20.52 24.03 13.01
N PRO A 242 -20.75 25.28 13.32
CA PRO A 242 -20.91 25.70 14.71
C PRO A 242 -22.15 25.02 15.31
N PRO A 243 -22.15 24.68 16.61
CA PRO A 243 -23.31 24.14 17.28
C PRO A 243 -24.49 25.13 17.17
N LEU A 244 -25.68 24.61 16.97
CA LEU A 244 -26.90 25.42 16.86
C LEU A 244 -27.09 26.32 18.09
N CYS A 245 -26.66 25.83 19.27
CA CYS A 245 -26.70 26.57 20.52
C CYS A 245 -25.29 26.68 21.13
N ALA A 246 -24.48 27.60 20.61
CA ALA A 246 -23.08 27.78 21.04
C ALA A 246 -23.00 28.32 22.47
N ASN A 247 -21.97 27.88 23.22
CA ASN A 247 -21.71 28.29 24.59
C ASN A 247 -21.39 29.78 24.69
N VAL A 248 -21.85 30.42 25.73
CA VAL A 248 -21.40 31.75 26.09
C VAL A 248 -19.96 31.73 26.63
N SER A 249 -19.26 32.87 26.55
CA SER A 249 -17.91 33.00 27.02
C SER A 249 -17.66 34.34 27.68
N GLY A 250 -16.53 34.52 28.37
CA GLY A 250 -16.13 35.80 28.92
C GLY A 250 -17.11 36.40 29.93
N VAL A 251 -17.77 35.55 30.74
CA VAL A 251 -18.65 36.01 31.82
C VAL A 251 -17.82 36.78 32.81
N ARG A 252 -18.19 38.05 33.08
CA ARG A 252 -17.49 38.95 33.97
C ARG A 252 -18.42 39.88 34.68
N THR A 253 -18.05 40.30 35.88
CA THR A 253 -18.71 41.31 36.65
C THR A 253 -18.12 42.67 36.36
N THR A 254 -19.01 43.67 36.23
CA THR A 254 -18.64 45.09 36.13
C THR A 254 -19.58 45.88 37.07
N GLU A 255 -19.27 47.11 37.38
CA GLU A 255 -20.14 48.00 38.17
C GLU A 255 -20.71 47.33 39.44
N VAL A 256 -19.83 46.86 40.33
CA VAL A 256 -20.21 46.30 41.64
C VAL A 256 -20.63 47.41 42.57
N GLN A 257 -21.88 47.36 43.07
CA GLN A 257 -22.45 48.36 44.01
C GLN A 257 -22.85 47.69 45.33
N HIS A 258 -23.39 48.44 46.25
CA HIS A 258 -23.76 48.01 47.60
C HIS A 258 -24.76 46.82 47.59
N SER A 259 -25.73 46.80 46.67
CA SER A 259 -26.77 45.78 46.59
C SER A 259 -27.09 45.34 45.17
N SER A 260 -26.21 45.59 44.21
CA SER A 260 -26.33 45.17 42.83
C SER A 260 -24.97 44.94 42.19
N VAL A 261 -24.96 44.17 41.11
CA VAL A 261 -23.79 43.96 40.28
C VAL A 261 -24.23 43.84 38.82
N LYS A 262 -23.48 44.42 37.91
CA LYS A 262 -23.70 44.22 36.49
C LYS A 262 -22.81 43.08 36.00
N VAL A 263 -23.42 42.10 35.36
CA VAL A 263 -22.72 40.95 34.75
C VAL A 263 -22.90 40.99 33.26
N THR A 264 -21.84 40.75 32.54
CA THR A 264 -21.82 40.73 31.07
C THR A 264 -21.14 39.46 30.59
N TRP A 265 -21.46 39.05 29.40
CA TRP A 265 -20.84 37.89 28.71
C TRP A 265 -20.78 38.12 27.22
N ASN A 266 -20.01 37.28 26.53
CA ASN A 266 -19.97 37.28 25.09
C ASN A 266 -20.91 36.17 24.60
N PRO A 267 -21.86 36.44 23.69
CA PRO A 267 -22.64 35.42 23.02
C PRO A 267 -21.75 34.41 22.27
N GLY A 268 -22.13 33.17 22.20
CA GLY A 268 -21.43 32.14 21.47
C GLY A 268 -21.60 32.26 19.94
N SER A 269 -22.69 32.91 19.49
CA SER A 269 -22.91 33.30 18.10
C SER A 269 -23.65 34.62 17.98
N MET A 270 -23.56 35.26 16.81
CA MET A 270 -24.24 36.56 16.57
C MET A 270 -25.76 36.45 16.55
N SER A 271 -26.30 35.26 16.43
CA SER A 271 -27.74 34.99 16.41
C SER A 271 -28.36 34.72 17.79
N GLN A 272 -27.53 34.72 18.85
CA GLN A 272 -28.00 34.50 20.19
C GLN A 272 -28.58 35.81 20.76
N ASP A 273 -29.85 35.80 21.09
CA ASP A 273 -30.60 36.92 21.67
C ASP A 273 -31.30 36.58 22.99
N LYS A 274 -31.09 35.34 23.49
CA LYS A 274 -31.75 34.85 24.69
C LYS A 274 -30.81 33.98 25.53
N TRP A 275 -30.77 34.25 26.82
CA TRP A 275 -29.92 33.55 27.78
C TRP A 275 -30.68 33.25 29.06
N GLU A 276 -30.28 32.17 29.72
CA GLU A 276 -30.73 31.83 31.05
C GLU A 276 -29.58 32.08 32.07
N VAL A 277 -29.90 32.78 33.16
CA VAL A 277 -28.94 33.11 34.18
C VAL A 277 -29.42 32.55 35.50
N VAL A 278 -28.58 31.75 36.16
CA VAL A 278 -28.79 31.26 37.53
C VAL A 278 -27.76 31.90 38.45
N PHE A 279 -28.20 32.33 39.62
CA PHE A 279 -27.31 32.87 40.65
C PHE A 279 -27.79 32.55 42.06
N ALA A 280 -26.86 32.44 42.99
CA ALA A 280 -27.15 32.19 44.41
C ALA A 280 -25.97 32.70 45.24
N GLN A 281 -26.18 32.85 46.57
CA GLN A 281 -25.04 33.01 47.49
C GLN A 281 -24.07 31.85 47.37
N SER A 282 -22.78 32.06 47.54
CA SER A 282 -21.73 31.06 47.28
C SER A 282 -21.91 29.77 48.09
N ASN A 283 -22.50 29.84 49.28
CA ASN A 283 -22.82 28.74 50.18
C ASN A 283 -24.13 28.01 49.88
N GLN A 284 -24.92 28.44 48.87
CA GLN A 284 -26.19 27.85 48.48
C GLN A 284 -26.03 27.09 47.17
N THR A 285 -26.92 26.15 46.88
CA THR A 285 -27.02 25.50 45.54
C THR A 285 -27.62 26.48 44.54
N LEU A 286 -27.12 26.42 43.28
CA LEU A 286 -27.75 27.17 42.19
C LEU A 286 -29.14 26.63 41.92
N PRO A 287 -30.13 27.47 41.62
CA PRO A 287 -31.48 27.00 41.22
C PRO A 287 -31.41 26.19 39.91
N GLU A 288 -32.36 25.29 39.75
CA GLU A 288 -32.51 24.48 38.49
C GLU A 288 -32.96 25.33 37.31
N ALA A 289 -33.80 26.35 37.56
CA ALA A 289 -34.27 27.29 36.55
C ALA A 289 -33.80 28.71 36.92
N GLY A 290 -33.44 29.48 35.89
CA GLY A 290 -32.87 30.80 36.01
C GLY A 290 -33.77 31.92 35.50
N VAL A 291 -33.26 33.14 35.52
CA VAL A 291 -33.86 34.31 34.90
C VAL A 291 -33.53 34.33 33.43
N ILE A 292 -34.53 34.51 32.57
CA ILE A 292 -34.34 34.67 31.13
C ILE A 292 -34.01 36.11 30.81
N VAL A 293 -32.91 36.31 30.10
CA VAL A 293 -32.42 37.60 29.60
C VAL A 293 -32.53 37.64 28.10
N TYR A 294 -33.03 38.73 27.54
CA TYR A 294 -33.24 38.93 26.13
C TYR A 294 -32.40 40.05 25.55
N ASP A 295 -32.08 39.98 24.26
CA ASP A 295 -31.48 41.01 23.39
C ASP A 295 -30.08 41.45 23.76
N ASN A 296 -29.80 41.67 25.05
CA ASN A 296 -28.50 42.15 25.49
C ASN A 296 -27.86 41.16 26.47
N PRO A 297 -26.58 40.79 26.30
CA PRO A 297 -25.87 39.82 27.14
C PRO A 297 -25.43 40.50 28.49
N ILE A 298 -26.41 41.04 29.19
CA ILE A 298 -26.25 41.79 30.41
C ILE A 298 -27.30 41.37 31.43
N PHE A 299 -26.88 41.10 32.66
CA PHE A 299 -27.77 40.83 33.77
C PHE A 299 -27.38 41.68 35.00
N THR A 300 -28.34 42.34 35.61
CA THR A 300 -28.09 43.18 36.79
C THR A 300 -29.02 42.76 37.93
N PRO A 301 -28.64 41.75 38.74
CA PRO A 301 -29.38 41.40 39.94
C PRO A 301 -29.33 42.58 40.93
N ILE A 302 -30.50 42.87 41.52
CA ILE A 302 -30.69 43.91 42.54
C ILE A 302 -31.16 43.29 43.86
N GLY A 303 -31.02 44.04 44.97
CA GLY A 303 -31.40 43.52 46.28
C GLY A 303 -30.41 42.49 46.87
N LEU A 304 -29.18 42.49 46.41
CA LEU A 304 -28.15 41.65 46.95
C LEU A 304 -27.77 42.05 48.35
N THR A 305 -27.44 41.09 49.22
CA THR A 305 -26.93 41.34 50.57
C THR A 305 -25.51 41.90 50.51
N PRO A 306 -25.23 43.05 51.13
CA PRO A 306 -23.88 43.59 51.14
C PRO A 306 -22.85 42.62 51.76
N GLN A 307 -21.60 42.70 51.30
CA GLN A 307 -20.47 41.88 51.80
C GLN A 307 -20.71 40.40 51.74
N THR A 308 -21.56 39.94 50.78
CA THR A 308 -21.90 38.53 50.56
C THR A 308 -21.38 38.10 49.20
N GLU A 309 -20.71 36.95 49.17
CA GLU A 309 -20.23 36.35 47.94
C GLU A 309 -21.37 35.60 47.20
N TYR A 310 -21.46 35.81 45.88
CA TYR A 310 -22.42 35.16 45.01
C TYR A 310 -21.72 34.40 43.91
N LYS A 311 -22.32 33.28 43.49
CA LYS A 311 -21.91 32.51 42.31
C LYS A 311 -23.01 32.56 41.26
N MET A 312 -22.61 32.50 40.00
CA MET A 312 -23.50 32.62 38.86
C MET A 312 -23.04 31.71 37.73
N LYS A 313 -24.00 31.27 36.92
CA LYS A 313 -23.79 30.61 35.63
C LYS A 313 -24.73 31.18 34.59
N VAL A 314 -24.28 31.19 33.33
CA VAL A 314 -25.06 31.66 32.19
C VAL A 314 -25.03 30.57 31.09
N ARG A 315 -26.16 30.35 30.45
CA ARG A 315 -26.24 29.55 29.20
C ARG A 315 -27.10 30.26 28.16
N ALA A 316 -26.82 29.99 26.90
CA ALA A 316 -27.70 30.43 25.82
C ALA A 316 -28.95 29.53 25.74
N VAL A 317 -30.08 30.14 25.33
CA VAL A 317 -31.34 29.46 25.00
C VAL A 317 -31.60 29.76 23.53
N CYS A 318 -31.53 28.73 22.68
CA CYS A 318 -31.66 28.89 21.24
C CYS A 318 -33.10 28.80 20.74
N SER A 319 -33.30 29.20 19.49
CA SER A 319 -34.65 29.38 18.92
C SER A 319 -35.47 28.06 18.78
N ASP A 320 -34.78 26.93 18.75
CA ASP A 320 -35.35 25.57 18.71
C ASP A 320 -35.64 24.98 20.10
N GLY A 321 -35.37 25.74 21.17
CA GLY A 321 -35.55 25.30 22.54
C GLY A 321 -34.32 24.58 23.11
N GLU A 322 -33.27 24.32 22.32
CA GLU A 322 -32.02 23.81 22.80
C GLU A 322 -31.30 24.83 23.70
N VAL A 323 -30.48 24.34 24.62
CA VAL A 323 -29.70 25.17 25.51
C VAL A 323 -28.21 24.83 25.41
N SER A 324 -27.37 25.83 25.52
CA SER A 324 -25.93 25.61 25.60
C SER A 324 -25.51 24.97 26.93
N SER A 325 -24.26 24.55 27.04
CA SER A 325 -23.65 24.23 28.34
C SER A 325 -23.59 25.48 29.21
N TRP A 326 -23.63 25.29 30.52
CA TRP A 326 -23.43 26.38 31.49
C TRP A 326 -21.97 26.91 31.45
N SER A 327 -21.79 28.19 31.60
CA SER A 327 -20.48 28.85 31.72
C SER A 327 -19.72 28.44 32.99
#